data_114c289d65674ebf023f71d1ab2d0ae1
#
_entry.id   114c289d65674ebf023f71d1ab2d0ae1
#
_cell.length_a   1.000
_cell.length_b   1.000
_cell.length_c   1.000
_cell.angle_alpha   90.00
_cell.angle_beta   90.00
_cell.angle_gamma   90.00
#
_symmetry.space_group_name_H-M   'P 1'
#
loop_
_entity.id
_entity.type
_entity.pdbx_description
1 polymer ?
#
loop_
_entity_poly.entity_id
_entity_poly.type
_entity_poly.pdbx_seq_one_letter_code
_entity_poly.pdbx_strand_id
1 'polypeptide(L)'
;MTVGLVLEGGGMRGMFTAGVLDAFMEQNIQIDKIIGVSAGALFGINYASNQKERALRYNLKYLKDKRYMGFHSLFTTGNIVNKDFAFYDLPFNLDPFDQNEFEKSHIDFYLAATNIENGKAEYFKIKNVFKEMEYFRATSAMPFVSQFVEINGQKYLDGGIADSIPFEKAQELGCDKIIVVLTQPIDYRKTKSSSFLFKLFYRKYPHLVKTLENRYHT
;
A
#
# COMPACT_ATOMS: atom_id res chain seq x y z
N MET A 1 -2.21 11.39 24.16
CA MET A 1 -2.82 10.11 23.71
C MET A 1 -2.62 10.05 22.20
N THR A 2 -1.84 9.09 21.74
CA THR A 2 -1.46 8.94 20.34
C THR A 2 -2.46 8.02 19.61
N VAL A 3 -3.09 8.52 18.56
CA VAL A 3 -4.07 7.77 17.76
C VAL A 3 -3.39 7.24 16.49
N GLY A 4 -3.35 5.91 16.35
CA GLY A 4 -2.85 5.23 15.16
C GLY A 4 -3.99 4.81 14.23
N LEU A 5 -3.75 4.88 12.93
CA LEU A 5 -4.65 4.39 11.88
C LEU A 5 -3.93 3.33 11.05
N VAL A 6 -4.44 2.12 11.08
CA VAL A 6 -3.94 0.98 10.30
C VAL A 6 -4.86 0.76 9.10
N LEU A 7 -4.28 0.77 7.91
CA LEU A 7 -5.01 0.67 6.65
C LEU A 7 -4.62 -0.62 5.92
N GLU A 8 -5.56 -1.57 5.86
CA GLU A 8 -5.38 -2.86 5.17
C GLU A 8 -5.17 -2.65 3.67
N GLY A 9 -4.31 -3.48 3.07
CA GLY A 9 -4.19 -3.61 1.62
C GLY A 9 -5.40 -4.30 0.99
N GLY A 10 -5.65 -4.06 -0.29
CA GLY A 10 -6.81 -4.72 -0.92
C GLY A 10 -7.03 -4.40 -2.40
N GLY A 11 -6.09 -3.75 -3.06
CA GLY A 11 -6.28 -3.30 -4.44
C GLY A 11 -7.52 -2.40 -4.54
N MET A 12 -8.40 -2.68 -5.50
CA MET A 12 -9.61 -1.87 -5.71
C MET A 12 -10.61 -1.92 -4.54
N ARG A 13 -10.54 -2.92 -3.63
CA ARG A 13 -11.37 -2.90 -2.41
C ARG A 13 -11.02 -1.73 -1.48
N GLY A 14 -9.79 -1.20 -1.59
CA GLY A 14 -9.37 0.01 -0.89
C GLY A 14 -10.22 1.26 -1.21
N MET A 15 -11.08 1.23 -2.23
CA MET A 15 -12.05 2.31 -2.45
C MET A 15 -12.99 2.50 -1.25
N PHE A 16 -13.27 1.43 -0.49
CA PHE A 16 -13.95 1.55 0.80
C PHE A 16 -13.12 2.36 1.79
N THR A 17 -11.81 2.06 1.87
CA THR A 17 -10.89 2.83 2.71
C THR A 17 -10.86 4.30 2.32
N ALA A 18 -10.85 4.63 1.01
CA ALA A 18 -10.90 6.02 0.54
C ALA A 18 -12.16 6.74 1.06
N GLY A 19 -13.33 6.10 0.98
CA GLY A 19 -14.58 6.67 1.51
C GLY A 19 -14.56 6.87 3.03
N VAL A 20 -13.98 5.93 3.80
CA VAL A 20 -13.81 6.09 5.25
C VAL A 20 -12.89 7.28 5.57
N LEU A 21 -11.78 7.44 4.82
CA LEU A 21 -10.85 8.54 5.02
C LEU A 21 -11.48 9.89 4.68
N ASP A 22 -12.28 9.96 3.62
CA ASP A 22 -13.04 11.17 3.27
C ASP A 22 -14.03 11.54 4.38
N ALA A 23 -14.74 10.56 4.95
CA ALA A 23 -15.62 10.80 6.10
C ALA A 23 -14.85 11.24 7.34
N PHE A 24 -13.64 10.72 7.58
CA PHE A 24 -12.78 11.17 8.68
C PHE A 24 -12.35 12.62 8.49
N MET A 25 -12.01 13.04 7.26
CA MET A 25 -11.70 14.45 6.96
C MET A 25 -12.93 15.35 7.20
N GLU A 26 -14.13 14.94 6.79
CA GLU A 26 -15.39 15.68 7.04
C GLU A 26 -15.70 15.87 8.52
N GLN A 27 -15.42 14.85 9.32
CA GLN A 27 -15.67 14.86 10.76
C GLN A 27 -14.48 15.40 11.57
N ASN A 28 -13.42 15.87 10.91
CA ASN A 28 -12.19 16.35 11.53
C ASN A 28 -11.59 15.37 12.55
N ILE A 29 -11.65 14.07 12.26
CA ILE A 29 -11.02 13.03 13.09
C ILE A 29 -9.51 13.24 13.05
N GLN A 30 -8.88 13.34 14.21
CA GLN A 30 -7.42 13.56 14.29
C GLN A 30 -6.68 12.24 14.42
N ILE A 31 -5.68 12.05 13.58
CA ILE A 31 -4.80 10.88 13.55
C ILE A 31 -3.35 11.36 13.69
N ASP A 32 -2.58 10.72 14.55
CA ASP A 32 -1.17 11.06 14.77
C ASP A 32 -0.23 10.20 13.89
N LYS A 33 -0.60 8.93 13.68
CA LYS A 33 0.22 7.98 12.91
C LYS A 33 -0.65 7.16 11.96
N ILE A 34 -0.17 6.98 10.74
CA ILE A 34 -0.81 6.11 9.74
C ILE A 34 0.18 5.02 9.34
N ILE A 35 -0.28 3.77 9.32
CA ILE A 35 0.47 2.64 8.79
C ILE A 35 -0.36 2.00 7.68
N GLY A 36 0.02 2.21 6.43
CA GLY A 36 -0.70 1.72 5.27
C GLY A 36 0.00 0.57 4.57
N VAL A 37 -0.78 -0.31 3.96
CA VAL A 37 -0.29 -1.43 3.16
C VAL A 37 -0.93 -1.38 1.78
N SER A 38 -0.13 -1.47 0.71
CA SER A 38 -0.66 -1.54 -0.66
C SER A 38 -1.64 -0.37 -0.95
N ALA A 39 -2.87 -0.66 -1.38
CA ALA A 39 -3.91 0.34 -1.59
C ALA A 39 -4.18 1.19 -0.33
N GLY A 40 -4.06 0.62 0.88
CA GLY A 40 -4.18 1.36 2.13
C GLY A 40 -3.14 2.48 2.26
N ALA A 41 -1.90 2.24 1.82
CA ALA A 41 -0.87 3.27 1.78
C ALA A 41 -1.14 4.32 0.69
N LEU A 42 -1.50 3.87 -0.54
CA LEU A 42 -1.78 4.75 -1.68
C LEU A 42 -2.97 5.69 -1.43
N PHE A 43 -3.96 5.25 -0.65
CA PHE A 43 -5.13 6.06 -0.33
C PHE A 43 -4.94 6.84 0.97
N GLY A 44 -4.29 6.24 1.97
CA GLY A 44 -4.01 6.87 3.26
C GLY A 44 -3.18 8.14 3.17
N ILE A 45 -2.27 8.23 2.20
CA ILE A 45 -1.45 9.44 2.01
C ILE A 45 -2.29 10.67 1.63
N ASN A 46 -3.46 10.48 1.00
CA ASN A 46 -4.36 11.59 0.66
C ASN A 46 -5.06 12.15 1.90
N TYR A 47 -5.32 11.32 2.92
CA TYR A 47 -5.77 11.81 4.21
C TYR A 47 -4.69 12.66 4.88
N ALA A 48 -3.45 12.19 4.90
CA ALA A 48 -2.33 12.91 5.49
C ALA A 48 -2.00 14.24 4.79
N SER A 49 -2.38 14.40 3.52
CA SER A 49 -2.25 15.64 2.74
C SER A 49 -3.56 16.43 2.64
N ASN A 50 -4.59 16.07 3.43
CA ASN A 50 -5.91 16.72 3.43
C ASN A 50 -6.55 16.85 2.03
N GLN A 51 -6.28 15.88 1.15
CA GLN A 51 -6.80 15.86 -0.22
C GLN A 51 -8.04 14.96 -0.34
N LYS A 52 -9.15 15.44 0.21
CA LYS A 52 -10.45 14.77 0.16
C LYS A 52 -10.85 14.40 -1.27
N GLU A 53 -11.46 13.22 -1.43
CA GLU A 53 -11.94 12.64 -2.68
C GLU A 53 -10.84 12.38 -3.75
N ARG A 54 -9.59 12.77 -3.52
CA ARG A 54 -8.53 12.61 -4.51
C ARG A 54 -8.36 11.15 -4.89
N ALA A 55 -8.29 10.22 -3.91
CA ALA A 55 -8.16 8.79 -4.19
C ALA A 55 -9.32 8.26 -5.04
N LEU A 56 -10.56 8.64 -4.71
CA LEU A 56 -11.76 8.27 -5.47
C LEU A 56 -11.72 8.87 -6.88
N ARG A 57 -11.44 10.16 -6.99
CA ARG A 57 -11.46 10.93 -8.25
C ARG A 57 -10.52 10.33 -9.30
N TYR A 58 -9.24 10.13 -8.97
CA TYR A 58 -8.31 9.62 -9.97
C TYR A 58 -8.58 8.15 -10.32
N ASN A 59 -8.99 7.33 -9.38
CA ASN A 59 -9.34 5.94 -9.66
C ASN A 59 -10.54 5.85 -10.61
N LEU A 60 -11.64 6.58 -10.35
CA LEU A 60 -12.80 6.61 -11.24
C LEU A 60 -12.47 7.16 -12.63
N LYS A 61 -11.67 8.24 -12.68
CA LYS A 61 -11.27 8.88 -13.93
C LYS A 61 -10.45 7.96 -14.83
N TYR A 62 -9.51 7.22 -14.24
CA TYR A 62 -8.53 6.43 -14.99
C TYR A 62 -8.78 4.92 -14.98
N LEU A 63 -9.83 4.43 -14.33
CA LEU A 63 -10.14 2.99 -14.25
C LEU A 63 -10.17 2.28 -15.61
N LYS A 64 -10.67 2.98 -16.66
CA LYS A 64 -10.79 2.46 -18.03
C LYS A 64 -9.58 2.85 -18.91
N ASP A 65 -8.65 3.63 -18.41
CA ASP A 65 -7.46 4.03 -19.17
C ASP A 65 -6.44 2.89 -19.18
N LYS A 66 -6.13 2.37 -20.37
CA LYS A 66 -5.18 1.27 -20.55
C LYS A 66 -3.75 1.62 -20.06
N ARG A 67 -3.45 2.92 -19.93
CA ARG A 67 -2.17 3.40 -19.40
C ARG A 67 -2.09 3.28 -17.88
N TYR A 68 -3.23 3.21 -17.16
CA TYR A 68 -3.24 3.20 -15.70
C TYR A 68 -2.93 1.81 -15.14
N MET A 69 -3.79 0.84 -15.43
CA MET A 69 -3.65 -0.52 -14.91
C MET A 69 -4.38 -1.55 -15.77
N GLY A 70 -3.98 -2.82 -15.64
CA GLY A 70 -4.64 -3.95 -16.28
C GLY A 70 -3.70 -4.78 -17.13
N PHE A 71 -4.27 -5.71 -17.91
CA PHE A 71 -3.49 -6.65 -18.72
C PHE A 71 -2.62 -5.96 -19.79
N HIS A 72 -3.09 -4.85 -20.37
CA HIS A 72 -2.28 -4.08 -21.32
C HIS A 72 -0.97 -3.60 -20.66
N SER A 73 -1.07 -3.00 -19.47
CA SER A 73 0.11 -2.58 -18.70
C SER A 73 1.00 -3.78 -18.34
N LEU A 74 0.41 -4.89 -17.91
CA LEU A 74 1.16 -6.10 -17.56
C LEU A 74 1.99 -6.63 -18.75
N PHE A 75 1.39 -6.72 -19.94
CA PHE A 75 2.09 -7.23 -21.14
C PHE A 75 3.12 -6.25 -21.70
N THR A 76 2.92 -4.94 -21.56
CA THR A 76 3.84 -3.94 -22.11
C THR A 76 4.96 -3.54 -21.16
N THR A 77 4.72 -3.58 -19.84
CA THR A 77 5.66 -3.07 -18.83
C THR A 77 6.13 -4.13 -17.81
N GLY A 78 5.50 -5.31 -17.82
CA GLY A 78 5.72 -6.33 -16.78
C GLY A 78 5.05 -6.02 -15.43
N ASN A 79 4.19 -4.99 -15.37
CA ASN A 79 3.49 -4.56 -14.17
C ASN A 79 2.00 -4.36 -14.46
N ILE A 80 1.14 -4.92 -13.60
CA ILE A 80 -0.32 -4.73 -13.72
C ILE A 80 -0.73 -3.26 -13.52
N VAL A 81 -0.02 -2.53 -12.66
CA VAL A 81 -0.12 -1.08 -12.50
C VAL A 81 1.07 -0.44 -13.21
N ASN A 82 0.79 0.43 -14.18
CA ASN A 82 1.85 1.07 -14.95
C ASN A 82 2.64 2.05 -14.07
N LYS A 83 3.96 1.82 -14.00
CA LYS A 83 4.87 2.61 -13.18
C LYS A 83 4.81 4.08 -13.53
N ASP A 84 5.04 4.40 -14.80
CA ASP A 84 5.24 5.79 -15.23
C ASP A 84 3.93 6.58 -15.11
N PHE A 85 2.82 5.99 -15.50
CA PHE A 85 1.52 6.64 -15.40
C PHE A 85 1.04 6.79 -13.94
N ALA A 86 1.00 5.68 -13.18
CA ALA A 86 0.35 5.68 -11.85
C ALA A 86 1.17 6.35 -10.75
N PHE A 87 2.50 6.26 -10.84
CA PHE A 87 3.40 6.73 -9.77
C PHE A 87 4.17 8.01 -10.16
N TYR A 88 4.15 8.40 -11.44
CA TYR A 88 4.81 9.64 -11.87
C TYR A 88 3.83 10.59 -12.57
N ASP A 89 3.23 10.24 -13.71
CA ASP A 89 2.35 11.17 -14.42
C ASP A 89 1.15 11.61 -13.56
N LEU A 90 0.51 10.67 -12.87
CA LEU A 90 -0.68 10.96 -12.09
C LEU A 90 -0.38 11.92 -10.92
N PRO A 91 0.51 11.61 -9.96
CA PRO A 91 0.73 12.46 -8.80
C PRO A 91 1.52 13.74 -9.08
N PHE A 92 2.24 13.81 -10.22
CA PHE A 92 2.99 15.01 -10.57
C PHE A 92 2.22 15.96 -11.49
N ASN A 93 1.39 15.43 -12.40
CA ASN A 93 0.85 16.22 -13.51
C ASN A 93 -0.68 16.12 -13.64
N LEU A 94 -1.27 14.93 -13.52
CA LEU A 94 -2.66 14.69 -13.91
C LEU A 94 -3.67 14.93 -12.77
N ASP A 95 -3.27 14.63 -11.56
CA ASP A 95 -3.96 14.89 -10.29
C ASP A 95 -2.91 15.13 -9.21
N PRO A 96 -2.30 16.33 -9.14
CA PRO A 96 -1.12 16.59 -8.33
C PRO A 96 -1.31 16.29 -6.86
N PHE A 97 -0.30 15.65 -6.27
CA PHE A 97 -0.23 15.43 -4.84
C PHE A 97 0.27 16.70 -4.14
N ASP A 98 -0.35 17.05 -3.02
CA ASP A 98 0.06 18.23 -2.24
C ASP A 98 1.08 17.85 -1.15
N GLN A 99 2.36 17.92 -1.53
CA GLN A 99 3.46 17.65 -0.62
C GLN A 99 3.52 18.67 0.52
N ASN A 100 3.15 19.93 0.28
CA ASN A 100 3.21 20.98 1.29
C ASN A 100 2.16 20.72 2.39
N GLU A 101 0.94 20.34 2.03
CA GLU A 101 -0.08 19.97 3.01
C GLU A 101 0.32 18.70 3.77
N PHE A 102 0.94 17.73 3.11
CA PHE A 102 1.47 16.55 3.80
C PHE A 102 2.53 16.91 4.83
N GLU A 103 3.48 17.77 4.50
CA GLU A 103 4.54 18.22 5.44
C GLU A 103 3.98 19.01 6.64
N LYS A 104 2.89 19.77 6.45
CA LYS A 104 2.21 20.52 7.52
C LYS A 104 1.36 19.64 8.44
N SER A 105 0.98 18.45 8.01
CA SER A 105 0.02 17.62 8.74
C SER A 105 0.54 17.10 10.07
N HIS A 106 1.85 17.06 10.27
CA HIS A 106 2.51 16.43 11.42
C HIS A 106 2.16 14.96 11.65
N ILE A 107 1.52 14.31 10.67
CA ILE A 107 1.18 12.90 10.72
C ILE A 107 2.42 12.06 10.40
N ASP A 108 2.77 11.16 11.29
CA ASP A 108 3.80 10.16 11.03
C ASP A 108 3.23 9.09 10.08
N PHE A 109 3.60 9.15 8.80
CA PHE A 109 3.13 8.22 7.80
C PHE A 109 4.14 7.09 7.54
N TYR A 110 3.67 5.86 7.70
CA TYR A 110 4.44 4.65 7.43
C TYR A 110 3.74 3.80 6.37
N LEU A 111 4.53 3.11 5.57
CA LEU A 111 4.04 2.05 4.70
C LEU A 111 4.86 0.77 4.89
N ALA A 112 4.24 -0.38 4.65
CA ALA A 112 4.87 -1.68 4.71
C ALA A 112 5.21 -2.20 3.31
N ALA A 113 6.40 -2.81 3.16
CA ALA A 113 6.74 -3.61 2.00
C ALA A 113 7.38 -4.93 2.45
N THR A 114 7.28 -5.98 1.64
CA THR A 114 7.88 -7.29 1.96
C THR A 114 9.27 -7.39 1.32
N ASN A 115 10.31 -7.50 2.13
CA ASN A 115 11.65 -7.80 1.64
C ASN A 115 11.69 -9.25 1.13
N ILE A 116 12.08 -9.44 -0.14
CA ILE A 116 12.03 -10.76 -0.77
C ILE A 116 13.16 -11.71 -0.32
N GLU A 117 14.26 -11.19 0.19
CA GLU A 117 15.40 -12.00 0.63
C GLU A 117 15.11 -12.69 1.96
N ASN A 118 14.50 -11.97 2.92
CA ASN A 118 14.20 -12.50 4.25
C ASN A 118 12.72 -12.86 4.45
N GLY A 119 11.81 -12.47 3.53
CA GLY A 119 10.39 -12.73 3.57
C GLY A 119 9.63 -11.95 4.66
N LYS A 120 10.22 -10.92 5.27
CA LYS A 120 9.63 -10.14 6.36
C LYS A 120 9.07 -8.81 5.85
N ALA A 121 8.09 -8.28 6.60
CA ALA A 121 7.64 -6.90 6.42
C ALA A 121 8.69 -5.93 6.92
N GLU A 122 8.95 -4.89 6.15
CA GLU A 122 9.73 -3.74 6.54
C GLU A 122 8.87 -2.49 6.43
N TYR A 123 9.07 -1.55 7.36
CA TYR A 123 8.22 -0.36 7.50
C TYR A 123 9.05 0.89 7.26
N PHE A 124 8.59 1.72 6.36
CA PHE A 124 9.28 2.93 5.93
C PHE A 124 8.48 4.16 6.33
N LYS A 125 9.10 5.05 7.10
CA LYS A 125 8.53 6.36 7.42
C LYS A 125 8.72 7.29 6.24
N ILE A 126 7.63 7.79 5.68
CA ILE A 126 7.64 8.68 4.52
C ILE A 126 7.72 10.14 4.98
N LYS A 127 8.63 10.88 4.39
CA LYS A 127 8.82 12.32 4.61
C LYS A 127 8.55 13.15 3.36
N ASN A 128 8.86 12.60 2.20
CA ASN A 128 8.63 13.27 0.93
C ASN A 128 8.15 12.28 -0.13
N VAL A 129 6.87 12.39 -0.50
CA VAL A 129 6.23 11.44 -1.40
C VAL A 129 6.93 11.37 -2.76
N PHE A 130 7.32 12.51 -3.31
CA PHE A 130 7.94 12.55 -4.64
C PHE A 130 9.34 11.91 -4.67
N LYS A 131 10.14 12.10 -3.61
CA LYS A 131 11.48 11.50 -3.51
C LYS A 131 11.42 10.02 -3.12
N GLU A 132 10.35 9.62 -2.48
CA GLU A 132 10.17 8.29 -1.88
C GLU A 132 9.12 7.45 -2.62
N MET A 133 8.82 7.79 -3.88
CA MET A 133 7.79 7.14 -4.69
C MET A 133 8.03 5.63 -4.89
N GLU A 134 9.29 5.19 -4.92
CA GLU A 134 9.62 3.77 -5.05
C GLU A 134 9.13 2.94 -3.85
N TYR A 135 8.99 3.53 -2.65
CA TYR A 135 8.37 2.82 -1.51
C TYR A 135 6.87 2.60 -1.72
N PHE A 136 6.17 3.56 -2.35
CA PHE A 136 4.75 3.39 -2.73
C PHE A 136 4.59 2.34 -3.84
N ARG A 137 5.54 2.24 -4.75
CA ARG A 137 5.58 1.15 -5.72
C ARG A 137 5.80 -0.20 -5.02
N ALA A 138 6.77 -0.28 -4.10
CA ALA A 138 7.11 -1.50 -3.39
C ALA A 138 5.93 -2.04 -2.59
N THR A 139 5.25 -1.17 -1.80
CA THR A 139 4.09 -1.59 -0.99
C THR A 139 2.95 -2.16 -1.83
N SER A 140 2.85 -1.81 -3.12
CA SER A 140 1.78 -2.23 -4.04
C SER A 140 2.21 -3.20 -5.15
N ALA A 141 3.47 -3.66 -5.14
CA ALA A 141 4.01 -4.59 -6.13
C ALA A 141 3.52 -6.03 -5.87
N MET A 142 2.38 -6.39 -6.45
CA MET A 142 1.73 -7.69 -6.25
C MET A 142 2.53 -8.84 -6.87
N PRO A 143 2.61 -10.01 -6.18
CA PRO A 143 3.27 -11.21 -6.73
C PRO A 143 2.69 -11.60 -8.10
N PHE A 144 3.54 -12.14 -8.97
CA PHE A 144 3.26 -12.62 -10.34
C PHE A 144 2.90 -11.54 -11.37
N VAL A 145 2.36 -10.40 -10.94
CA VAL A 145 1.86 -9.36 -11.84
C VAL A 145 2.60 -8.02 -11.69
N SER A 146 3.71 -8.03 -10.94
CA SER A 146 4.62 -6.89 -10.81
C SER A 146 6.07 -7.35 -10.76
N GLN A 147 6.94 -6.51 -11.27
CA GLN A 147 8.39 -6.67 -11.08
C GLN A 147 8.77 -6.35 -9.63
N PHE A 148 9.89 -6.89 -9.16
CA PHE A 148 10.49 -6.48 -7.90
C PHE A 148 10.86 -5.00 -7.94
N VAL A 149 10.63 -4.32 -6.83
CA VAL A 149 11.06 -2.91 -6.67
C VAL A 149 12.36 -2.91 -5.89
N GLU A 150 13.40 -2.34 -6.49
CA GLU A 150 14.70 -2.23 -5.84
C GLU A 150 14.84 -0.86 -5.15
N ILE A 151 15.18 -0.89 -3.86
CA ILE A 151 15.41 0.30 -3.04
C ILE A 151 16.65 0.05 -2.20
N ASN A 152 17.66 0.90 -2.34
CA ASN A 152 18.94 0.79 -1.63
C ASN A 152 19.59 -0.61 -1.73
N GLY A 153 19.53 -1.22 -2.91
CA GLY A 153 20.11 -2.54 -3.17
C GLY A 153 19.30 -3.73 -2.60
N GLN A 154 18.15 -3.48 -1.96
CA GLN A 154 17.22 -4.51 -1.49
C GLN A 154 16.00 -4.58 -2.42
N LYS A 155 15.40 -5.76 -2.54
CA LYS A 155 14.24 -5.99 -3.41
C LYS A 155 12.99 -6.24 -2.60
N TYR A 156 11.90 -5.63 -3.06
CA TYR A 156 10.62 -5.65 -2.36
C TYR A 156 9.45 -6.05 -3.25
N LEU A 157 8.44 -6.58 -2.60
CA LEU A 157 7.07 -6.80 -3.10
C LEU A 157 6.05 -6.22 -2.12
N ASP A 158 4.76 -6.32 -2.47
CA ASP A 158 3.61 -5.83 -1.70
C ASP A 158 3.70 -6.21 -0.22
N GLY A 159 3.50 -5.22 0.64
CA GLY A 159 3.57 -5.38 2.09
C GLY A 159 2.57 -6.41 2.63
N GLY A 160 1.41 -6.55 1.99
CA GLY A 160 0.38 -7.51 2.37
C GLY A 160 0.74 -8.99 2.13
N ILE A 161 1.96 -9.28 1.64
CA ILE A 161 2.50 -10.64 1.62
C ILE A 161 2.91 -11.05 3.04
N ALA A 162 3.66 -10.21 3.75
CA ALA A 162 4.19 -10.49 5.07
C ALA A 162 3.31 -9.95 6.19
N ASP A 163 2.72 -8.75 6.01
CA ASP A 163 1.82 -8.13 6.99
C ASP A 163 0.72 -7.34 6.29
N SER A 164 -0.49 -7.88 6.29
CA SER A 164 -1.64 -7.24 5.63
C SER A 164 -2.32 -6.18 6.48
N ILE A 165 -2.22 -6.30 7.82
CA ILE A 165 -2.86 -5.45 8.80
C ILE A 165 -1.84 -5.16 9.91
N PRO A 166 -0.96 -4.16 9.76
CA PRO A 166 0.17 -3.90 10.64
C PRO A 166 -0.24 -3.35 12.02
N PHE A 167 -1.08 -4.12 12.73
CA PHE A 167 -1.58 -3.74 14.05
C PHE A 167 -0.47 -3.76 15.10
N GLU A 168 0.37 -4.81 15.11
CA GLU A 168 1.49 -4.91 16.03
C GLU A 168 2.48 -3.75 15.83
N LYS A 169 2.70 -3.36 14.57
CA LYS A 169 3.55 -2.21 14.26
C LYS A 169 3.01 -0.90 14.83
N ALA A 170 1.70 -0.70 14.81
CA ALA A 170 1.09 0.47 15.44
C ALA A 170 1.31 0.49 16.97
N GLN A 171 1.25 -0.69 17.62
CA GLN A 171 1.57 -0.83 19.05
C GLN A 171 3.05 -0.52 19.33
N GLU A 172 3.97 -1.08 18.53
CA GLU A 172 5.41 -0.80 18.64
C GLU A 172 5.74 0.69 18.48
N LEU A 173 4.98 1.40 17.65
CA LEU A 173 5.12 2.85 17.44
C LEU A 173 4.51 3.68 18.60
N GLY A 174 3.98 3.04 19.63
CA GLY A 174 3.44 3.71 20.81
C GLY A 174 2.07 4.34 20.62
N CYS A 175 1.21 3.76 19.76
CA CYS A 175 -0.17 4.21 19.63
C CYS A 175 -1.00 3.75 20.83
N ASP A 176 -1.64 4.71 21.52
CA ASP A 176 -2.53 4.43 22.67
C ASP A 176 -3.90 3.91 22.22
N LYS A 177 -4.36 4.41 21.07
CA LYS A 177 -5.60 3.95 20.39
C LYS A 177 -5.26 3.62 18.94
N ILE A 178 -5.83 2.52 18.44
CA ILE A 178 -5.61 2.07 17.08
C ILE A 178 -6.96 1.88 16.41
N ILE A 179 -7.15 2.58 15.30
CA ILE A 179 -8.27 2.40 14.39
C ILE A 179 -7.77 1.52 13.25
N VAL A 180 -8.50 0.47 12.91
CA VAL A 180 -8.17 -0.42 11.80
C VAL A 180 -9.27 -0.33 10.75
N VAL A 181 -8.90 0.01 9.51
CA VAL A 181 -9.82 0.00 8.37
C VAL A 181 -9.54 -1.24 7.54
N LEU A 182 -10.51 -2.14 7.53
CA LEU A 182 -10.44 -3.39 6.78
C LEU A 182 -11.06 -3.23 5.39
N THR A 183 -10.53 -3.97 4.42
CA THR A 183 -11.05 -4.05 3.04
C THR A 183 -11.83 -5.35 2.79
N GLN A 184 -11.94 -6.20 3.80
CA GLN A 184 -12.69 -7.45 3.82
C GLN A 184 -13.63 -7.50 5.04
N PRO A 185 -14.72 -8.26 5.00
CA PRO A 185 -15.56 -8.51 6.17
C PRO A 185 -14.74 -9.09 7.34
N ILE A 186 -15.17 -8.82 8.57
CA ILE A 186 -14.43 -9.22 9.78
C ILE A 186 -14.30 -10.74 9.95
N ASP A 187 -15.20 -11.48 9.38
CA ASP A 187 -15.23 -12.96 9.36
C ASP A 187 -14.45 -13.57 8.19
N TYR A 188 -13.93 -12.73 7.29
CA TYR A 188 -13.12 -13.22 6.16
C TYR A 188 -11.86 -13.92 6.64
N ARG A 189 -11.58 -15.08 6.06
CA ARG A 189 -10.32 -15.80 6.24
C ARG A 189 -9.71 -16.14 4.90
N LYS A 190 -8.44 -15.85 4.74
CA LYS A 190 -7.71 -16.19 3.51
C LYS A 190 -7.67 -17.70 3.34
N THR A 191 -7.88 -18.19 2.14
CA THR A 191 -7.71 -19.61 1.81
C THR A 191 -6.23 -19.92 1.55
N LYS A 192 -5.82 -21.16 1.88
CA LYS A 192 -4.48 -21.62 1.58
C LYS A 192 -4.24 -21.66 0.08
N SER A 193 -3.23 -20.95 -0.38
CA SER A 193 -2.85 -20.93 -1.80
C SER A 193 -1.97 -22.12 -2.16
N SER A 194 -2.01 -22.57 -3.44
CA SER A 194 -1.13 -23.62 -3.94
C SER A 194 0.34 -23.18 -3.87
N SER A 195 1.18 -23.95 -3.20
CA SER A 195 2.62 -23.67 -3.06
C SER A 195 3.41 -23.88 -4.36
N PHE A 196 2.87 -24.62 -5.31
CA PHE A 196 3.57 -25.00 -6.54
C PHE A 196 4.00 -23.79 -7.37
N LEU A 197 3.09 -22.85 -7.60
CA LEU A 197 3.41 -21.62 -8.36
C LEU A 197 4.42 -20.76 -7.63
N PHE A 198 4.32 -20.62 -6.31
CA PHE A 198 5.30 -19.86 -5.53
C PHE A 198 6.70 -20.45 -5.66
N LYS A 199 6.85 -21.77 -5.53
CA LYS A 199 8.12 -22.49 -5.68
C LYS A 199 8.68 -22.39 -7.10
N LEU A 200 7.82 -22.39 -8.12
CA LEU A 200 8.24 -22.28 -9.51
C LEU A 200 8.79 -20.89 -9.82
N PHE A 201 8.04 -19.84 -9.47
CA PHE A 201 8.39 -18.45 -9.83
C PHE A 201 9.44 -17.84 -8.91
N TYR A 202 9.40 -18.18 -7.59
CA TYR A 202 10.25 -17.57 -6.57
C TYR A 202 11.28 -18.52 -5.96
N ARG A 203 11.68 -19.58 -6.71
CA ARG A 203 12.63 -20.62 -6.23
C ARG A 203 13.94 -20.08 -5.67
N LYS A 204 14.38 -18.90 -6.14
CA LYS A 204 15.60 -18.22 -5.66
C LYS A 204 15.40 -17.51 -4.31
N TYR A 205 14.16 -17.38 -3.84
CA TYR A 205 13.79 -16.66 -2.63
C TYR A 205 12.99 -17.53 -1.67
N PRO A 206 13.63 -18.51 -1.00
CA PRO A 206 12.93 -19.50 -0.18
C PRO A 206 12.16 -18.91 0.99
N HIS A 207 12.66 -17.80 1.57
CA HIS A 207 11.97 -17.10 2.65
C HIS A 207 10.68 -16.43 2.15
N LEU A 208 10.71 -15.78 0.99
CA LEU A 208 9.50 -15.25 0.35
C LEU A 208 8.48 -16.35 0.07
N VAL A 209 8.92 -17.49 -0.47
CA VAL A 209 8.04 -18.64 -0.72
C VAL A 209 7.35 -19.08 0.56
N LYS A 210 8.10 -19.23 1.66
CA LYS A 210 7.56 -19.60 2.96
C LYS A 210 6.52 -18.58 3.46
N THR A 211 6.78 -17.28 3.31
CA THR A 211 5.85 -16.22 3.69
C THR A 211 4.57 -16.27 2.85
N LEU A 212 4.68 -16.45 1.52
CA LEU A 212 3.53 -16.60 0.63
C LEU A 212 2.68 -17.83 0.96
N GLU A 213 3.31 -18.94 1.33
CA GLU A 213 2.63 -20.17 1.75
C GLU A 213 1.85 -19.97 3.06
N ASN A 214 2.38 -19.17 3.98
CA ASN A 214 1.80 -18.93 5.32
C ASN A 214 0.87 -17.71 5.38
N ARG A 215 0.69 -16.99 4.29
CA ARG A 215 -0.11 -15.75 4.22
C ARG A 215 -1.55 -15.89 4.70
N TYR A 216 -2.07 -17.11 4.76
CA TYR A 216 -3.44 -17.38 5.26
C TYR A 216 -3.56 -17.28 6.79
N HIS A 217 -2.45 -17.11 7.50
CA HIS A 217 -2.41 -16.88 8.96
C HIS A 217 -2.38 -15.40 9.33
N THR A 218 -2.20 -14.49 8.37
CA THR A 218 -2.07 -13.04 8.59
C THR A 218 -3.31 -12.29 8.17
#